data_86783976dfb9275b13e4056c126b8ab3
#
_entry.id   86783976dfb9275b13e4056c126b8ab3
#
_cell.length_a   1.000
_cell.length_b   1.000
_cell.length_c   1.000
_cell.angle_alpha   90.00
_cell.angle_beta   90.00
_cell.angle_gamma   90.00
#
_symmetry.space_group_name_H-M   'P 1'
#
loop_
_entity.id
_entity.type
_entity.pdbx_description
1 polymer ?
#
loop_
_entity_poly.entity_id
_entity_poly.type
_entity_poly.pdbx_seq_one_letter_code
_entity_poly.pdbx_strand_id
1 'polypeptide(L)'
;MAEKTFVMEVTMNKTFPLYFSFSEEEQKEIFELIRKCVELSEQARREGILALEDGLNDLPKQVKGKCGLYIQLLLRLVVDGTDGEAIRFIGDNYIVSSCETDFERLSFCVIEEGVLSIQCGDNPRILAQKLLSFTGHLDAEKYLPELGIDW
;
A
#
# COMPACT_ATOMS: atom_id res chain seq x y z
N MET A 1 -14.55 -18.16 6.40
CA MET A 1 -15.44 -17.16 5.76
C MET A 1 -15.87 -16.06 6.70
N ALA A 2 -16.36 -16.39 7.90
CA ALA A 2 -16.74 -15.37 8.89
C ALA A 2 -15.55 -14.53 9.37
N GLU A 3 -14.38 -15.12 9.55
CA GLU A 3 -13.16 -14.41 9.96
C GLU A 3 -12.68 -13.43 8.89
N LYS A 4 -12.69 -13.86 7.62
CA LYS A 4 -12.28 -13.01 6.50
C LYS A 4 -13.22 -11.81 6.36
N THR A 5 -14.53 -12.02 6.51
CA THR A 5 -15.53 -10.96 6.49
C THR A 5 -15.34 -9.99 7.65
N PHE A 6 -15.05 -10.52 8.85
CA PHE A 6 -14.82 -9.69 10.03
C PHE A 6 -13.61 -8.77 9.86
N VAL A 7 -12.47 -9.30 9.39
CA VAL A 7 -11.25 -8.51 9.17
C VAL A 7 -11.51 -7.43 8.12
N MET A 8 -12.18 -7.79 7.02
CA MET A 8 -12.53 -6.84 5.96
C MET A 8 -13.44 -5.73 6.49
N GLU A 9 -14.48 -6.07 7.25
CA GLU A 9 -15.38 -5.09 7.85
C GLU A 9 -14.64 -4.17 8.82
N VAL A 10 -13.79 -4.71 9.67
CA VAL A 10 -12.99 -3.91 10.61
C VAL A 10 -12.07 -2.96 9.86
N THR A 11 -11.40 -3.44 8.81
CA THR A 11 -10.50 -2.63 8.01
C THR A 11 -11.27 -1.49 7.33
N MET A 12 -12.37 -1.80 6.66
CA MET A 12 -13.18 -0.78 5.98
C MET A 12 -13.76 0.23 6.95
N ASN A 13 -14.29 -0.21 8.07
CA ASN A 13 -14.83 0.69 9.09
C ASN A 13 -13.77 1.58 9.71
N LYS A 14 -12.54 1.11 9.81
CA LYS A 14 -11.42 1.86 10.38
C LYS A 14 -10.78 2.84 9.40
N THR A 15 -10.88 2.58 8.09
CA THR A 15 -10.27 3.44 7.08
C THR A 15 -11.19 4.52 6.54
N PHE A 16 -12.49 4.38 6.72
CA PHE A 16 -13.51 5.31 6.23
C PHE A 16 -13.86 6.34 7.30
N PRO A 17 -13.87 7.56 7.06
CA PRO A 17 -13.31 8.63 6.24
C PRO A 17 -12.02 9.22 6.86
N LEU A 18 -11.12 8.38 7.34
CA LEU A 18 -10.04 8.73 8.26
C LEU A 18 -9.02 9.71 7.69
N TYR A 19 -8.77 9.68 6.38
CA TYR A 19 -7.73 10.51 5.78
C TYR A 19 -7.88 11.99 6.14
N PHE A 20 -9.08 12.53 6.03
CA PHE A 20 -9.33 13.96 6.29
C PHE A 20 -9.25 14.33 7.77
N SER A 21 -9.27 13.35 8.68
CA SER A 21 -9.12 13.60 10.12
C SER A 21 -7.65 13.70 10.55
N PHE A 22 -6.72 13.31 9.69
CA PHE A 22 -5.30 13.31 9.99
C PHE A 22 -4.69 14.70 9.82
N SER A 23 -3.56 14.94 10.50
CA SER A 23 -2.79 16.16 10.33
C SER A 23 -2.27 16.30 8.89
N GLU A 24 -1.89 17.50 8.49
CA GLU A 24 -1.30 17.74 7.16
C GLU A 24 -0.04 16.88 6.96
N GLU A 25 0.77 16.73 8.01
CA GLU A 25 1.98 15.93 7.93
C GLU A 25 1.67 14.45 7.74
N GLU A 26 0.68 13.92 8.47
CA GLU A 26 0.25 12.53 8.30
C GLU A 26 -0.35 12.28 6.92
N GLN A 27 -1.15 13.22 6.41
CA GLN A 27 -1.68 13.13 5.05
C GLN A 27 -0.55 13.10 4.02
N LYS A 28 0.48 13.91 4.23
CA LYS A 28 1.65 13.95 3.37
C LYS A 28 2.40 12.62 3.40
N GLU A 29 2.55 12.02 4.57
CA GLU A 29 3.20 10.71 4.70
C GLU A 29 2.44 9.62 3.95
N ILE A 30 1.11 9.62 4.02
CA ILE A 30 0.28 8.69 3.24
C ILE A 30 0.49 8.90 1.74
N PHE A 31 0.55 10.15 1.30
CA PHE A 31 0.80 10.46 -0.10
C PHE A 31 2.18 9.97 -0.56
N GLU A 32 3.19 10.10 0.28
CA GLU A 32 4.53 9.56 -0.01
C GLU A 32 4.55 8.04 -0.07
N LEU A 33 3.73 7.36 0.75
CA LEU A 33 3.55 5.90 0.63
C LEU A 33 2.95 5.51 -0.71
N ILE A 34 1.94 6.25 -1.16
CA ILE A 34 1.33 6.03 -2.47
C ILE A 34 2.37 6.20 -3.57
N ARG A 35 3.15 7.28 -3.49
CA ARG A 35 4.24 7.54 -4.46
C ARG A 35 5.24 6.39 -4.48
N LYS A 36 5.62 5.89 -3.30
CA LYS A 36 6.55 4.76 -3.21
C LYS A 36 6.01 3.51 -3.88
N CYS A 37 4.74 3.21 -3.67
CA CYS A 37 4.09 2.07 -4.32
C CYS A 37 4.05 2.23 -5.85
N VAL A 38 3.80 3.45 -6.33
CA VAL A 38 3.84 3.74 -7.77
C VAL A 38 5.23 3.50 -8.34
N GLU A 39 6.28 4.00 -7.67
CA GLU A 39 7.67 3.77 -8.07
C GLU A 39 8.00 2.28 -8.17
N LEU A 40 7.62 1.51 -7.16
CA LEU A 40 7.86 0.07 -7.13
C LEU A 40 7.09 -0.64 -8.23
N SER A 41 5.86 -0.23 -8.49
CA SER A 41 5.04 -0.77 -9.58
C SER A 41 5.69 -0.51 -10.94
N GLU A 42 6.18 0.69 -11.17
CA GLU A 42 6.87 1.04 -12.41
C GLU A 42 8.15 0.23 -12.60
N GLN A 43 8.93 0.05 -11.53
CA GLN A 43 10.13 -0.77 -11.57
C GLN A 43 9.78 -2.22 -11.90
N ALA A 44 8.77 -2.78 -11.24
CA ALA A 44 8.33 -4.16 -11.50
C ALA A 44 7.86 -4.34 -12.95
N ARG A 45 7.19 -3.32 -13.50
CA ARG A 45 6.69 -3.37 -14.87
C ARG A 45 7.83 -3.31 -15.90
N ARG A 46 8.84 -2.48 -15.66
CA ARG A 46 9.98 -2.32 -16.57
C ARG A 46 10.97 -3.47 -16.49
N GLU A 47 11.25 -3.93 -15.28
CA GLU A 47 12.37 -4.83 -15.01
C GLU A 47 11.95 -6.22 -14.53
N GLY A 48 10.66 -6.39 -14.22
CA GLY A 48 10.13 -7.62 -13.64
C GLY A 48 10.10 -7.58 -12.12
N ILE A 49 9.25 -8.42 -11.54
CA ILE A 49 9.05 -8.47 -10.08
C ILE A 49 10.33 -8.84 -9.34
N LEU A 50 11.14 -9.75 -9.91
CA LEU A 50 12.38 -10.18 -9.26
C LEU A 50 13.39 -9.05 -9.08
N ALA A 51 13.32 -8.00 -9.91
CA ALA A 51 14.18 -6.84 -9.77
C ALA A 51 13.95 -6.07 -8.48
N LEU A 52 12.79 -6.23 -7.84
CA LEU A 52 12.48 -5.59 -6.56
C LEU A 52 13.32 -6.14 -5.41
N GLU A 53 13.87 -7.34 -5.56
CA GLU A 53 14.65 -8.00 -4.50
C GLU A 53 15.84 -7.17 -4.03
N ASP A 54 16.53 -6.52 -4.96
CA ASP A 54 17.75 -5.77 -4.66
C ASP A 54 17.47 -4.56 -3.74
N GLY A 55 16.28 -3.99 -3.81
CA GLY A 55 15.90 -2.82 -3.01
C GLY A 55 15.17 -3.13 -1.71
N LEU A 56 14.86 -4.39 -1.43
CA LEU A 56 14.03 -4.74 -0.26
C LEU A 56 14.66 -4.30 1.06
N ASN A 57 15.98 -4.47 1.21
CA ASN A 57 16.66 -4.14 2.46
C ASN A 57 16.75 -2.63 2.73
N ASP A 58 16.56 -1.82 1.70
CA ASP A 58 16.59 -0.36 1.82
C ASP A 58 15.23 0.24 2.19
N LEU A 59 14.15 -0.53 2.04
CA LEU A 59 12.80 -0.02 2.31
C LEU A 59 12.61 0.51 3.73
N PRO A 60 13.11 -0.16 4.79
CA PRO A 60 12.97 0.37 6.14
C PRO A 60 13.70 1.70 6.37
N LYS A 61 14.68 2.03 5.52
CA LYS A 61 15.39 3.31 5.58
C LYS A 61 14.67 4.40 4.80
N GLN A 62 13.92 4.02 3.76
CA GLN A 62 13.22 4.95 2.88
C GLN A 62 11.81 5.28 3.35
N VAL A 63 11.20 4.38 4.11
CA VAL A 63 9.84 4.52 4.63
C VAL A 63 9.89 4.43 6.15
N LYS A 64 9.34 5.44 6.81
CA LYS A 64 9.43 5.60 8.27
C LYS A 64 8.67 4.51 9.04
N GLY A 65 9.27 4.12 10.18
CA GLY A 65 8.60 3.34 11.22
C GLY A 65 8.15 1.96 10.78
N LYS A 66 7.03 1.52 11.32
CA LYS A 66 6.47 0.19 11.04
C LYS A 66 6.16 -0.01 9.56
N CYS A 67 5.80 1.06 8.86
CA CYS A 67 5.45 0.98 7.43
C CYS A 67 6.61 0.46 6.59
N GLY A 68 7.85 0.87 6.90
CA GLY A 68 9.02 0.39 6.18
C GLY A 68 9.23 -1.10 6.33
N LEU A 69 9.03 -1.63 7.53
CA LEU A 69 9.13 -3.08 7.79
C LEU A 69 7.97 -3.84 7.13
N TYR A 70 6.78 -3.26 7.17
CA TYR A 70 5.59 -3.92 6.62
C TYR A 70 5.67 -4.04 5.10
N ILE A 71 6.04 -2.96 4.41
CA ILE A 71 6.18 -3.02 2.95
C ILE A 71 7.29 -3.98 2.53
N GLN A 72 8.40 -4.00 3.27
CA GLN A 72 9.48 -4.96 3.04
C GLN A 72 8.99 -6.40 3.15
N LEU A 73 8.26 -6.70 4.22
CA LEU A 73 7.72 -8.02 4.47
C LEU A 73 6.79 -8.48 3.35
N LEU A 74 5.84 -7.65 2.97
CA LEU A 74 4.87 -8.01 1.93
C LEU A 74 5.51 -8.13 0.55
N LEU A 75 6.44 -7.24 0.20
CA LEU A 75 7.13 -7.31 -1.10
C LEU A 75 8.04 -8.54 -1.19
N ARG A 76 8.62 -8.96 -0.07
CA ARG A 76 9.40 -10.21 -0.07
C ARG A 76 8.52 -11.40 -0.43
N LEU A 77 7.28 -11.42 0.07
CA LEU A 77 6.32 -12.47 -0.30
C LEU A 77 6.03 -12.46 -1.80
N VAL A 78 5.91 -11.26 -2.40
CA VAL A 78 5.69 -11.13 -3.85
C VAL A 78 6.88 -11.70 -4.62
N VAL A 79 8.10 -11.30 -4.24
CA VAL A 79 9.34 -11.78 -4.89
C VAL A 79 9.47 -13.29 -4.78
N ASP A 80 9.05 -13.87 -3.66
CA ASP A 80 9.09 -15.32 -3.41
C ASP A 80 7.98 -16.07 -4.16
N GLY A 81 7.10 -15.38 -4.88
CA GLY A 81 6.05 -16.03 -5.66
C GLY A 81 4.79 -16.39 -4.87
N THR A 82 4.60 -15.79 -3.71
CA THR A 82 3.40 -16.00 -2.90
C THR A 82 2.17 -15.47 -3.61
N ASP A 83 1.06 -16.22 -3.59
CA ASP A 83 -0.17 -15.79 -4.22
C ASP A 83 -0.85 -14.64 -3.44
N GLY A 84 -1.71 -13.90 -4.14
CA GLY A 84 -2.35 -12.72 -3.56
C GLY A 84 -3.25 -13.02 -2.37
N GLU A 85 -3.89 -14.18 -2.36
CA GLU A 85 -4.77 -14.56 -1.24
C GLU A 85 -3.98 -14.78 0.04
N ALA A 86 -2.81 -15.44 -0.05
CA ALA A 86 -1.93 -15.64 1.09
C ALA A 86 -1.31 -14.32 1.56
N ILE A 87 -0.93 -13.44 0.62
CA ILE A 87 -0.42 -12.11 0.99
C ILE A 87 -1.49 -11.31 1.75
N ARG A 88 -2.72 -11.34 1.28
CA ARG A 88 -3.84 -10.64 1.96
C ARG A 88 -4.07 -11.22 3.35
N PHE A 89 -4.07 -12.52 3.50
CA PHE A 89 -4.24 -13.16 4.81
C PHE A 89 -3.17 -12.70 5.80
N ILE A 90 -1.91 -12.71 5.37
CA ILE A 90 -0.79 -12.29 6.21
C ILE A 90 -0.89 -10.78 6.51
N GLY A 91 -1.15 -9.98 5.49
CA GLY A 91 -1.26 -8.53 5.63
C GLY A 91 -2.38 -8.12 6.56
N ASP A 92 -3.57 -8.68 6.39
CA ASP A 92 -4.73 -8.38 7.24
C ASP A 92 -4.44 -8.70 8.71
N ASN A 93 -3.78 -9.81 8.97
CA ASN A 93 -3.41 -10.18 10.34
C ASN A 93 -2.47 -9.15 10.96
N TYR A 94 -1.51 -8.63 10.20
CA TYR A 94 -0.62 -7.57 10.70
C TYR A 94 -1.34 -6.24 10.92
N ILE A 95 -2.33 -5.91 10.11
CA ILE A 95 -3.15 -4.71 10.33
C ILE A 95 -3.83 -4.80 11.69
N VAL A 96 -4.41 -5.94 11.99
CA VAL A 96 -5.13 -6.14 13.25
C VAL A 96 -4.18 -6.22 14.45
N SER A 97 -3.04 -6.91 14.31
CA SER A 97 -2.17 -7.23 15.43
C SER A 97 -1.08 -6.20 15.71
N SER A 98 -0.68 -5.42 14.71
CA SER A 98 0.50 -4.56 14.81
C SER A 98 0.18 -3.07 14.83
N CYS A 99 -0.95 -2.64 14.28
CA CYS A 99 -1.32 -1.22 14.23
C CYS A 99 -1.92 -0.77 15.55
N GLU A 100 -1.45 0.37 16.07
CA GLU A 100 -1.92 0.94 17.33
C GLU A 100 -2.79 2.18 17.10
N THR A 101 -2.65 2.84 15.95
CA THR A 101 -3.38 4.07 15.64
C THR A 101 -4.14 3.92 14.31
N ASP A 102 -5.13 4.78 14.12
CA ASP A 102 -5.87 4.82 12.85
C ASP A 102 -4.97 5.22 11.67
N PHE A 103 -4.00 6.10 11.93
CA PHE A 103 -3.01 6.47 10.91
C PHE A 103 -2.19 5.26 10.46
N GLU A 104 -1.71 4.44 11.40
CA GLU A 104 -1.00 3.21 11.07
C GLU A 104 -1.87 2.23 10.30
N ARG A 105 -3.13 2.08 10.70
CA ARG A 105 -4.07 1.19 10.01
C ARG A 105 -4.30 1.62 8.56
N LEU A 106 -4.54 2.91 8.34
CA LEU A 106 -4.72 3.39 6.96
C LEU A 106 -3.44 3.22 6.16
N SER A 107 -2.30 3.53 6.73
CA SER A 107 -1.00 3.38 6.08
C SER A 107 -0.76 1.91 5.67
N PHE A 108 -1.04 0.98 6.56
CA PHE A 108 -0.90 -0.45 6.28
C PHE A 108 -1.88 -0.90 5.19
N CYS A 109 -3.11 -0.39 5.19
CA CYS A 109 -4.08 -0.70 4.13
C CYS A 109 -3.59 -0.23 2.76
N VAL A 110 -3.04 0.98 2.70
CA VAL A 110 -2.47 1.53 1.46
C VAL A 110 -1.34 0.63 0.96
N ILE A 111 -0.43 0.24 1.85
CA ILE A 111 0.70 -0.64 1.51
C ILE A 111 0.20 -2.00 1.01
N GLU A 112 -0.72 -2.62 1.73
CA GLU A 112 -1.24 -3.93 1.36
C GLU A 112 -1.87 -3.91 -0.04
N GLU A 113 -2.74 -2.94 -0.30
CA GLU A 113 -3.38 -2.83 -1.61
C GLU A 113 -2.36 -2.51 -2.70
N GLY A 114 -1.36 -1.67 -2.41
CA GLY A 114 -0.28 -1.39 -3.35
C GLY A 114 0.52 -2.64 -3.71
N VAL A 115 0.90 -3.41 -2.71
CA VAL A 115 1.66 -4.65 -2.92
C VAL A 115 0.82 -5.68 -3.68
N LEU A 116 -0.45 -5.84 -3.33
CA LEU A 116 -1.34 -6.75 -4.05
C LEU A 116 -1.53 -6.33 -5.50
N SER A 117 -1.60 -5.03 -5.76
CA SER A 117 -1.69 -4.49 -7.11
C SER A 117 -0.44 -4.84 -7.94
N ILE A 118 0.74 -4.74 -7.33
CA ILE A 118 2.01 -5.16 -7.95
C ILE A 118 1.98 -6.65 -8.24
N GLN A 119 1.57 -7.45 -7.26
CA GLN A 119 1.53 -8.90 -7.37
C GLN A 119 0.63 -9.38 -8.52
N CYS A 120 -0.53 -8.75 -8.70
CA CYS A 120 -1.47 -9.16 -9.76
C CYS A 120 -1.15 -8.53 -11.13
N GLY A 121 -0.14 -7.69 -11.22
CA GLY A 121 0.31 -7.14 -12.49
C GLY A 121 -0.48 -5.94 -12.98
N ASP A 122 -1.17 -5.21 -12.12
CA ASP A 122 -1.84 -3.98 -12.50
C ASP A 122 -0.84 -2.98 -13.07
N ASN A 123 -1.27 -2.17 -14.04
CA ASN A 123 -0.42 -1.08 -14.49
C ASN A 123 -0.34 0.01 -13.42
N PRO A 124 0.72 0.83 -13.43
CA PRO A 124 0.92 1.85 -12.39
C PRO A 124 -0.22 2.86 -12.25
N ARG A 125 -0.93 3.16 -13.33
CA ARG A 125 -2.07 4.07 -13.29
C ARG A 125 -3.22 3.48 -12.46
N ILE A 126 -3.52 2.20 -12.67
CA ILE A 126 -4.58 1.52 -11.91
C ILE A 126 -4.19 1.41 -10.44
N LEU A 127 -2.93 1.06 -10.17
CA LEU A 127 -2.42 1.04 -8.80
C LEU A 127 -2.58 2.41 -8.13
N ALA A 128 -2.16 3.47 -8.82
CA ALA A 128 -2.28 4.83 -8.29
C ALA A 128 -3.73 5.19 -7.97
N GLN A 129 -4.68 4.85 -8.85
CA GLN A 129 -6.09 5.12 -8.62
C GLN A 129 -6.64 4.32 -7.44
N LYS A 130 -6.26 3.06 -7.31
CA LYS A 130 -6.65 2.25 -6.15
C LYS A 130 -6.20 2.90 -4.85
N LEU A 131 -4.95 3.35 -4.79
CA LEU A 131 -4.40 3.93 -3.56
C LEU A 131 -4.93 5.33 -3.27
N LEU A 132 -5.12 6.16 -4.30
CA LEU A 132 -5.74 7.47 -4.12
C LEU A 132 -7.18 7.37 -3.59
N SER A 133 -7.87 6.26 -3.87
CA SER A 133 -9.22 6.06 -3.36
C SER A 133 -9.30 6.05 -1.82
N PHE A 134 -8.19 5.76 -1.14
CA PHE A 134 -8.12 5.82 0.32
C PHE A 134 -8.13 7.25 0.86
N THR A 135 -7.79 8.23 0.03
CA THR A 135 -7.70 9.62 0.47
C THR A 135 -9.03 10.39 0.38
N GLY A 136 -10.03 9.81 -0.25
CA GLY A 136 -11.31 10.47 -0.43
C GLY A 136 -11.32 11.56 -1.51
N HIS A 137 -10.21 11.81 -2.19
CA HIS A 137 -10.14 12.79 -3.27
C HIS A 137 -10.79 12.23 -4.53
N LEU A 138 -11.98 12.71 -4.86
CA LEU A 138 -12.70 12.28 -6.08
C LEU A 138 -12.07 12.86 -7.34
N ASP A 139 -11.27 13.91 -7.22
CA ASP A 139 -10.53 14.54 -8.30
C ASP A 139 -9.11 13.95 -8.42
N ALA A 140 -9.02 12.63 -8.41
CA ALA A 140 -7.75 11.90 -8.43
C ALA A 140 -6.83 12.32 -9.59
N GLU A 141 -7.41 12.73 -10.72
CA GLU A 141 -6.65 13.18 -11.89
C GLU A 141 -5.65 14.28 -11.59
N LYS A 142 -5.95 15.15 -10.63
CA LYS A 142 -5.05 16.21 -10.21
C LYS A 142 -3.76 15.70 -9.59
N TYR A 143 -3.83 14.53 -8.98
CA TYR A 143 -2.71 13.98 -8.19
C TYR A 143 -1.83 13.02 -8.99
N LEU A 144 -2.32 12.51 -10.13
CA LEU A 144 -1.56 11.56 -10.94
C LEU A 144 -0.23 12.13 -11.43
N PRO A 145 -0.16 13.37 -11.92
CA PRO A 145 1.14 13.94 -12.33
C PRO A 145 2.13 14.04 -11.18
N GLU A 146 1.67 14.31 -9.97
CA GLU A 146 2.52 14.37 -8.77
C GLU A 146 3.10 13.01 -8.42
N LEU A 147 2.45 11.95 -8.85
CA LEU A 147 2.91 10.57 -8.67
C LEU A 147 3.76 10.07 -9.83
N GLY A 148 4.01 10.93 -10.83
CA GLY A 148 4.78 10.56 -12.00
C GLY A 148 3.99 9.81 -13.06
N ILE A 149 2.66 9.88 -13.00
CA ILE A 149 1.76 9.20 -13.94
C ILE A 149 1.24 10.23 -14.94
N ASP A 150 1.46 9.97 -16.23
CA ASP A 150 0.87 10.77 -17.30
C ASP A 150 -0.47 10.18 -17.73
N TRP A 151 -1.37 11.07 -18.13
CA TRP A 151 -2.68 10.67 -18.70
C TRP A 151 -2.59 10.29 -20.15
#